data_7cbda8f59d3f5d5fb14ab3d25531d21d
#
_entry.id   7cbda8f59d3f5d5fb14ab3d25531d21d
#
_cell.length_a   1.000
_cell.length_b   1.000
_cell.length_c   1.000
_cell.angle_alpha   90.00
_cell.angle_beta   90.00
_cell.angle_gamma   90.00
#
_symmetry.space_group_name_H-M   'P 1'
#
loop_
_entity.id
_entity.type
_entity.pdbx_description
1 polymer ?
#
loop_
_entity_poly.entity_id
_entity_poly.type
_entity_poly.pdbx_seq_one_letter_code
_entity_poly.pdbx_strand_id
1 'polypeptide(L)' 'MKRPLTEKDLVELRQKSFITPEETAYWVGDKLIAEHLITQQRRVLDSIPTMLFESQRRVLRG' A
#
# COMPACT_ATOMS: atom_id res chain seq x y z
N MET A 1 12.04 7.18 0.47
CA MET A 1 11.25 7.93 -0.52
C MET A 1 9.89 7.28 -0.70
N LYS A 2 8.83 8.06 -0.63
CA LYS A 2 7.47 7.54 -0.76
C LYS A 2 7.11 7.30 -2.22
N ARG A 3 6.48 6.18 -2.50
CA ARG A 3 5.88 5.91 -3.80
C ARG A 3 4.41 5.57 -3.60
N PRO A 4 3.50 6.41 -4.08
CA PRO A 4 2.07 6.14 -3.90
C PRO A 4 1.65 4.91 -4.68
N LEU A 5 0.65 4.21 -4.17
CA LEU A 5 0.03 3.11 -4.90
C LEU A 5 -0.90 3.65 -5.97
N THR A 6 -1.13 2.84 -6.99
CA THR A 6 -2.16 3.17 -7.98
C THR A 6 -3.52 3.05 -7.31
N GLU A 7 -4.51 3.71 -7.89
CA GLU A 7 -5.87 3.62 -7.39
C GLU A 7 -6.38 2.19 -7.37
N LYS A 8 -6.02 1.41 -8.38
CA LYS A 8 -6.38 0.00 -8.46
C LYS A 8 -5.84 -0.78 -7.27
N ASP A 9 -4.59 -0.55 -6.89
CA ASP A 9 -3.99 -1.23 -5.76
C ASP A 9 -4.68 -0.84 -4.45
N LEU A 10 -5.02 0.44 -4.30
CA LEU A 10 -5.72 0.91 -3.11
C LEU A 10 -7.11 0.27 -2.99
N VAL A 11 -7.83 0.18 -4.09
CA VAL A 11 -9.15 -0.47 -4.12
C VAL A 11 -9.02 -1.91 -3.67
N GLU A 12 -8.02 -2.63 -4.17
CA GLU A 12 -7.82 -4.01 -3.82
C GLU A 12 -7.52 -4.19 -2.34
N LEU A 13 -6.67 -3.33 -1.78
CA LEU A 13 -6.37 -3.37 -0.35
C LEU A 13 -7.62 -3.13 0.49
N ARG A 14 -8.48 -2.22 0.07
CA ARG A 14 -9.73 -1.96 0.77
C ARG A 14 -10.68 -3.14 0.68
N GLN A 15 -10.79 -3.76 -0.50
CA GLN A 15 -11.66 -4.91 -0.69
C GLN A 15 -11.23 -6.09 0.16
N LYS A 16 -9.94 -6.26 0.36
CA LYS A 16 -9.41 -7.35 1.17
C LYS A 16 -9.25 -6.97 2.65
N SER A 17 -9.71 -5.79 3.02
CA SER A 17 -9.69 -5.30 4.41
C SER A 17 -8.29 -5.14 4.98
N PHE A 18 -7.29 -4.92 4.14
CA PHE A 18 -5.95 -4.55 4.63
C PHE A 18 -5.92 -3.12 5.12
N ILE A 19 -6.74 -2.25 4.52
CA ILE A 19 -6.87 -0.86 4.94
C ILE A 19 -8.36 -0.49 4.98
N THR A 20 -8.67 0.53 5.77
CA THR A 20 -10.04 1.06 5.86
C THR A 20 -10.28 2.10 4.76
N PRO A 21 -11.56 2.48 4.50
CA PRO A 21 -11.84 3.53 3.52
C PRO A 21 -11.19 4.87 3.85
N GLU A 22 -10.89 5.14 5.13
CA GLU A 22 -10.23 6.38 5.53
C GLU A 22 -8.71 6.28 5.50
N GLU A 23 -8.17 5.15 5.08
CA GLU A 23 -6.72 4.97 5.00
C GLU A 23 -6.25 5.01 3.55
N THR A 24 -5.04 5.51 3.38
CA THR A 24 -4.31 5.37 2.13
C THR A 24 -3.07 4.54 2.39
N ALA A 25 -2.37 4.17 1.34
CA ALA A 25 -1.15 3.38 1.48
C ALA A 25 -0.12 3.83 0.45
N TYR A 26 1.14 3.63 0.79
CA TYR A 26 2.24 3.99 -0.10
C TYR A 26 3.47 3.15 0.26
N TRP A 27 4.39 3.06 -0.69
CA TRP A 27 5.64 2.34 -0.49
C TRP A 27 6.71 3.25 0.09
N VAL A 28 7.44 2.74 1.07
CA VAL A 28 8.66 3.36 1.57
C VAL A 28 9.73 2.30 1.46
N GLY A 29 10.56 2.43 0.43
CA GLY A 29 11.50 1.36 0.09
C GLY A 29 10.74 0.10 -0.30
N ASP A 30 10.95 -0.97 0.43
CA ASP A 30 10.29 -2.25 0.20
C ASP A 30 9.14 -2.52 1.18
N LYS A 31 8.76 -1.51 1.98
CA LYS A 31 7.71 -1.65 2.98
C LYS A 31 6.47 -0.89 2.56
N LEU A 32 5.32 -1.47 2.84
CA LEU A 32 4.04 -0.85 2.57
C LEU A 32 3.52 -0.22 3.85
N ILE A 33 3.24 1.07 3.79
CA ILE A 33 2.77 1.85 4.93
C ILE A 33 1.32 2.26 4.71
N ALA A 34 0.47 2.03 5.69
CA ALA A 34 -0.90 2.54 5.68
C ALA A 34 -0.97 3.78 6.57
N GLU A 35 -1.60 4.83 6.07
CA GLU A 35 -1.73 6.08 6.81
C GLU A 35 -3.19 6.48 6.88
N HIS A 36 -3.68 6.74 8.11
CA HIS A 36 -5.05 7.19 8.32
C HIS A 36 -5.15 8.68 7.95
N LEU A 37 -6.09 9.01 7.06
CA LEU A 37 -6.17 10.36 6.52
C LEU A 37 -6.63 11.39 7.54
N ILE A 38 -7.43 10.97 8.51
CA ILE A 38 -7.99 11.87 9.52
C ILE A 38 -7.05 12.02 10.72
N THR A 39 -6.61 10.90 11.29
CA THR A 39 -5.76 10.90 12.48
C THR A 39 -4.29 11.01 12.15
N GLN A 40 -3.92 10.74 10.89
CA GLN A 40 -2.54 10.72 10.41
C GLN A 40 -1.67 9.65 11.07
N GLN A 41 -2.29 8.66 11.69
CA GLN A 41 -1.55 7.52 12.23
C GLN A 41 -1.07 6.62 11.10
N ARG A 42 0.12 6.10 11.25
CA ARG A 42 0.77 5.24 10.25
C ARG A 42 1.06 3.88 10.85
N ARG A 43 0.98 2.87 10.01
CA ARG A 43 1.35 1.52 10.41
C ARG A 43 1.96 0.78 9.23
N VAL A 44 2.87 -0.13 9.52
CA VAL A 44 3.47 -0.98 8.49
C VAL A 44 2.55 -2.17 8.26
N LEU A 45 2.28 -2.47 7.00
CA LEU A 45 1.48 -3.63 6.63
C LEU A 45 2.40 -4.83 6.45
N ASP A 46 2.31 -5.80 7.37
CA ASP A 46 3.17 -6.98 7.35
C ASP A 46 2.69 -8.04 6.36
N SER A 47 1.38 -8.10 6.15
CA SER A 47 0.79 -9.07 5.23
C SER A 47 0.19 -8.33 4.06
N ILE A 48 0.85 -8.37 2.91
CA ILE A 48 0.34 -7.71 1.71
C ILE A 48 0.15 -8.76 0.62
N PRO A 49 -0.80 -8.53 -0.30
CA PRO A 49 -1.04 -9.47 -1.39
C PRO A 49 0.21 -9.67 -2.25
N THR A 50 0.46 -10.92 -2.61
CA THR A 50 1.61 -11.27 -3.46
C THR A 50 1.61 -10.45 -4.75
N MET A 51 0.44 -10.18 -5.26
CA MET A 51 0.29 -9.44 -6.51
C MET A 51 0.86 -8.00 -6.40
N LEU A 52 0.79 -7.37 -5.23
CA LEU A 52 1.41 -6.07 -5.02
C LEU A 52 2.94 -6.16 -5.03
N PHE A 53 3.48 -7.21 -4.46
CA PHE A 53 4.92 -7.46 -4.53
C PHE A 53 5.38 -7.66 -5.97
N GLU A 54 4.62 -8.41 -6.74
CA GLU A 54 4.96 -8.64 -8.14
C GLU A 54 4.95 -7.34 -8.93
N SER A 55 3.97 -6.49 -8.70
CA SER A 55 3.90 -5.20 -9.35
C SER A 55 5.12 -4.35 -9.02
N GLN A 56 5.54 -4.36 -7.76
CA GLN A 56 6.71 -3.61 -7.34
C GLN A 56 7.97 -4.16 -8.01
N ARG A 57 8.10 -5.47 -8.10
CA ARG A 57 9.24 -6.09 -8.76
C ARG A 57 9.32 -5.71 -10.23
N ARG A 58 8.18 -5.68 -10.91
CA ARG A 58 8.14 -5.27 -12.31
C ARG A 58 8.64 -3.85 -12.49
N VAL A 59 8.22 -2.95 -11.61
CA VAL A 59 8.67 -1.57 -11.66
C VAL A 59 10.18 -1.48 -11.44
N LEU A 60 10.70 -2.25 -10.50
CA LEU A 60 12.13 -2.24 -10.21
C LEU A 60 12.96 -2.83 -11.34
N ARG A 61 12.41 -3.77 -12.08
CA ARG A 61 13.12 -4.39 -13.20
C ARG A 61 13.05 -3.58 -14.47
N GLY A 62 12.01 -2.80 -14.60
CA GLY A 62 11.76 -2.02 -15.80
C GLY A 62 12.72 -0.91 -16.02
#